data_901b830c5a51a278a700ee201fe528d7
#
_entry.id   901b830c5a51a278a700ee201fe528d7
#
_cell.length_a   1.000
_cell.length_b   1.000
_cell.length_c   1.000
_cell.angle_alpha   90.00
_cell.angle_beta   90.00
_cell.angle_gamma   90.00
#
_symmetry.space_group_name_H-M   'P 1'
#
loop_
_entity.id
_entity.type
_entity.pdbx_description
1 polymer ?
#
loop_
_entity_poly.entity_id
_entity_poly.type
_entity_poly.pdbx_seq_one_letter_code
_entity_poly.pdbx_strand_id
1 'polypeptide(L)'
;MSELWFGLNVSPSAAPGTDPVADARRAEELGYDFVSVNDHLHGTAPRHETWTLLTWIAAATSRIRVVPRVLAVPYRNPAVVAKMAETLDRLSGGRLVLGLGGGYADEEFRAFGLPARTPRDKVDGMEEAIRIARGVWSEPEFSFQGRLYRTEEARVEPKPAHRIPIWLGTYGDRALGVTGRLADG
;
A
#
# COMPACT_ATOMS: atom_id res chain seq x y z
N MET A 1 -16.45 11.49 -17.57
CA MET A 1 -16.90 11.46 -16.15
C MET A 1 -16.04 10.45 -15.46
N SER A 2 -15.39 10.81 -14.34
CA SER A 2 -14.65 9.83 -13.53
C SER A 2 -15.66 8.83 -12.96
N GLU A 3 -15.41 7.55 -13.15
CA GLU A 3 -16.19 6.47 -12.57
C GLU A 3 -16.08 6.52 -11.04
N LEU A 4 -17.19 6.44 -10.32
CA LEU A 4 -17.18 6.38 -8.86
C LEU A 4 -16.98 4.92 -8.44
N TRP A 5 -16.03 4.71 -7.52
CA TRP A 5 -15.76 3.39 -6.95
C TRP A 5 -16.27 3.30 -5.51
N PHE A 6 -16.93 2.22 -5.21
CA PHE A 6 -17.44 1.89 -3.88
C PHE A 6 -16.61 0.78 -3.26
N GLY A 7 -16.02 1.04 -2.10
CA GLY A 7 -15.17 0.09 -1.41
C GLY A 7 -15.64 -0.29 -0.02
N LEU A 8 -15.37 -1.52 0.39
CA LEU A 8 -15.57 -1.99 1.76
C LEU A 8 -14.22 -1.98 2.51
N ASN A 9 -14.20 -1.42 3.72
CA ASN A 9 -13.07 -1.60 4.61
C ASN A 9 -13.25 -2.90 5.40
N VAL A 10 -12.46 -3.92 5.06
CA VAL A 10 -12.43 -5.20 5.74
C VAL A 10 -11.61 -5.09 7.02
N SER A 11 -12.16 -5.57 8.12
CA SER A 11 -11.44 -5.64 9.39
C SER A 11 -10.31 -6.68 9.33
N PRO A 12 -9.05 -6.33 9.68
CA PRO A 12 -7.97 -7.30 9.76
C PRO A 12 -8.02 -8.17 11.02
N SER A 13 -9.16 -8.27 11.69
CA SER A 13 -9.31 -9.03 12.93
C SER A 13 -8.97 -10.51 12.73
N ALA A 14 -8.15 -11.04 13.66
CA ALA A 14 -7.87 -12.46 13.79
C ALA A 14 -8.56 -13.06 15.05
N ALA A 15 -9.56 -12.36 15.59
CA ALA A 15 -10.34 -12.83 16.74
C ALA A 15 -11.23 -14.03 16.35
N PRO A 16 -11.56 -14.92 17.30
CA PRO A 16 -12.50 -16.02 17.06
C PRO A 16 -13.82 -15.50 16.46
N GLY A 17 -14.31 -16.17 15.42
CA GLY A 17 -15.56 -15.80 14.73
C GLY A 17 -15.44 -14.68 13.68
N THR A 18 -14.23 -14.16 13.42
CA THR A 18 -13.99 -13.24 12.30
C THR A 18 -13.44 -13.99 11.08
N ASP A 19 -13.88 -13.61 9.90
CA ASP A 19 -13.36 -14.13 8.62
C ASP A 19 -13.25 -13.00 7.59
N PRO A 20 -12.14 -12.27 7.58
CA PRO A 20 -11.94 -11.18 6.63
C PRO A 20 -11.94 -11.63 5.15
N VAL A 21 -11.66 -12.89 4.89
CA VAL A 21 -11.69 -13.43 3.53
C VAL A 21 -13.13 -13.67 3.08
N ALA A 22 -13.98 -14.21 3.96
CA ALA A 22 -15.41 -14.32 3.69
C ALA A 22 -16.05 -12.95 3.49
N ASP A 23 -15.69 -11.94 4.30
CA ASP A 23 -16.16 -10.55 4.14
C ASP A 23 -15.78 -9.99 2.76
N ALA A 24 -14.55 -10.22 2.31
CA ALA A 24 -14.09 -9.78 0.99
C ALA A 24 -14.82 -10.49 -0.16
N ARG A 25 -15.06 -11.78 -0.06
CA ARG A 25 -15.88 -12.54 -1.03
C ARG A 25 -17.30 -12.00 -1.08
N ARG A 26 -17.86 -11.71 0.10
CA ARG A 26 -19.21 -11.13 0.17
C ARG A 26 -19.28 -9.75 -0.46
N ALA A 27 -18.26 -8.91 -0.27
CA ALA A 27 -18.14 -7.62 -0.94
C ALA A 27 -18.10 -7.78 -2.48
N GLU A 28 -17.31 -8.75 -2.98
CA GLU A 28 -17.26 -9.07 -4.41
C GLU A 28 -18.59 -9.51 -4.98
N GLU A 29 -19.33 -10.36 -4.27
CA GLU A 29 -20.67 -10.81 -4.65
C GLU A 29 -21.69 -9.65 -4.72
N LEU A 30 -21.58 -8.70 -3.78
CA LEU A 30 -22.43 -7.51 -3.70
C LEU A 30 -22.07 -6.43 -4.73
N GLY A 31 -20.98 -6.63 -5.50
CA GLY A 31 -20.57 -5.71 -6.56
C GLY A 31 -19.76 -4.51 -6.11
N TYR A 32 -19.10 -4.57 -4.94
CA TYR A 32 -18.13 -3.54 -4.57
C TYR A 32 -16.92 -3.54 -5.53
N ASP A 33 -16.37 -2.35 -5.79
CA ASP A 33 -15.25 -2.18 -6.71
C ASP A 33 -13.92 -2.56 -6.07
N PHE A 34 -13.78 -2.36 -4.75
CA PHE A 34 -12.59 -2.73 -4.01
C PHE A 34 -12.86 -3.09 -2.55
N VAL A 35 -11.95 -3.84 -1.98
CA VAL A 35 -11.81 -4.00 -0.53
C VAL A 35 -10.52 -3.37 -0.05
N SER A 36 -10.56 -2.78 1.15
CA SER A 36 -9.38 -2.17 1.76
C SER A 36 -9.12 -2.71 3.15
N VAL A 37 -7.85 -2.75 3.55
CA VAL A 37 -7.39 -3.16 4.88
C VAL A 37 -6.42 -2.12 5.43
N ASN A 38 -6.56 -1.77 6.71
CA ASN A 38 -5.66 -0.83 7.38
C ASN A 38 -4.37 -1.52 7.86
N ASP A 39 -3.26 -0.77 7.93
CA ASP A 39 -1.92 -1.27 8.25
C ASP A 39 -1.49 -0.85 9.66
N HIS A 40 -2.01 -1.56 10.66
CA HIS A 40 -1.62 -1.42 12.05
C HIS A 40 -1.08 -2.74 12.58
N LEU A 41 0.23 -2.76 12.90
CA LEU A 41 0.95 -3.98 13.26
C LEU A 41 1.03 -4.19 14.76
N HIS A 42 0.91 -3.14 15.57
CA HIS A 42 1.06 -3.15 17.02
C HIS A 42 -0.28 -2.99 17.73
N GLY A 43 -0.40 -3.65 18.89
CA GLY A 43 -1.57 -3.55 19.76
C GLY A 43 -1.92 -4.88 20.43
N THR A 44 -2.91 -4.85 21.33
CA THR A 44 -3.38 -6.04 22.07
C THR A 44 -4.48 -6.82 21.34
N ALA A 45 -5.14 -6.19 20.36
CA ALA A 45 -6.16 -6.87 19.55
C ALA A 45 -5.51 -7.83 18.55
N PRO A 46 -5.97 -9.08 18.42
CA PRO A 46 -5.45 -10.01 17.42
C PRO A 46 -5.75 -9.50 16.01
N ARG A 47 -4.72 -9.39 15.18
CA ARG A 47 -4.83 -8.86 13.82
C ARG A 47 -3.95 -9.62 12.84
N HIS A 48 -4.42 -9.76 11.63
CA HIS A 48 -3.60 -10.19 10.50
C HIS A 48 -2.73 -9.04 10.01
N GLU A 49 -1.52 -9.35 9.54
CA GLU A 49 -0.67 -8.40 8.83
C GLU A 49 -1.30 -8.05 7.47
N THR A 50 -1.32 -6.76 7.16
CA THR A 50 -2.12 -6.19 6.07
C THR A 50 -1.75 -6.73 4.70
N TRP A 51 -0.47 -6.78 4.36
CA TRP A 51 -0.05 -7.24 3.03
C TRP A 51 -0.33 -8.72 2.83
N THR A 52 -0.04 -9.53 3.84
CA THR A 52 -0.32 -10.96 3.82
C THR A 52 -1.81 -11.23 3.67
N LEU A 53 -2.65 -10.52 4.43
CA LEU A 53 -4.10 -10.64 4.33
C LEU A 53 -4.62 -10.24 2.96
N LEU A 54 -4.18 -9.10 2.40
CA LEU A 54 -4.59 -8.65 1.07
C LEU A 54 -4.18 -9.63 -0.03
N THR A 55 -2.98 -10.23 0.10
CA THR A 55 -2.54 -11.28 -0.84
C THR A 55 -3.46 -12.50 -0.77
N TRP A 56 -3.84 -12.91 0.44
CA TRP A 56 -4.75 -14.03 0.65
C TRP A 56 -6.16 -13.73 0.12
N ILE A 57 -6.67 -12.52 0.35
CA ILE A 57 -7.94 -12.05 -0.22
C ILE A 57 -7.88 -12.04 -1.75
N ALA A 58 -6.81 -11.54 -2.34
CA ALA A 58 -6.64 -11.53 -3.79
C ALA A 58 -6.65 -12.94 -4.39
N ALA A 59 -6.04 -13.92 -3.71
CA ALA A 59 -6.06 -15.32 -4.13
C ALA A 59 -7.46 -15.98 -3.96
N ALA A 60 -8.28 -15.46 -3.05
CA ALA A 60 -9.60 -16.00 -2.74
C ALA A 60 -10.77 -15.34 -3.50
N THR A 61 -10.47 -14.30 -4.27
CA THR A 61 -11.42 -13.50 -5.07
C THR A 61 -10.98 -13.42 -6.53
N SER A 62 -11.81 -12.94 -7.43
CA SER A 62 -11.53 -12.96 -8.87
C SER A 62 -11.64 -11.61 -9.59
N ARG A 63 -12.39 -10.65 -9.06
CA ARG A 63 -12.69 -9.36 -9.71
C ARG A 63 -12.40 -8.16 -8.84
N ILE A 64 -12.71 -8.25 -7.55
CA ILE A 64 -12.61 -7.12 -6.62
C ILE A 64 -11.15 -6.68 -6.47
N ARG A 65 -10.91 -5.36 -6.49
CA ARG A 65 -9.58 -4.80 -6.26
C ARG A 65 -9.21 -4.88 -4.79
N VAL A 66 -7.92 -4.99 -4.52
CA VAL A 66 -7.35 -5.03 -3.17
C VAL A 66 -6.51 -3.78 -2.92
N VAL A 67 -6.76 -3.13 -1.78
CA VAL A 67 -6.18 -1.82 -1.47
C VAL A 67 -5.68 -1.79 -0.03
N PRO A 68 -4.38 -1.68 0.25
CA PRO A 68 -3.95 -1.28 1.59
C PRO A 68 -4.38 0.16 1.86
N ARG A 69 -5.02 0.42 3.00
CA ARG A 69 -5.56 1.75 3.33
C ARG A 69 -5.06 2.25 4.69
N VAL A 70 -3.86 2.65 4.75
CA VAL A 70 -2.80 2.70 3.75
C VAL A 70 -1.55 2.02 4.33
N LEU A 71 -0.64 1.49 3.49
CA LEU A 71 0.64 0.99 3.99
C LEU A 71 1.45 2.15 4.56
N ALA A 72 1.91 2.00 5.79
CA ALA A 72 2.83 2.95 6.39
C ALA A 72 4.22 2.80 5.77
N VAL A 73 4.63 3.78 4.98
CA VAL A 73 5.92 3.79 4.27
C VAL A 73 7.11 3.48 5.18
N PRO A 74 7.17 3.97 6.47
CA PRO A 74 8.30 3.64 7.33
C PRO A 74 8.45 2.17 7.73
N TYR A 75 7.42 1.34 7.59
CA TYR A 75 7.53 -0.08 7.96
C TYR A 75 8.34 -0.93 6.97
N ARG A 76 8.36 -0.52 5.69
CA ARG A 76 8.94 -1.35 4.62
C ARG A 76 9.77 -0.50 3.68
N ASN A 77 10.90 -1.05 3.21
CA ASN A 77 11.70 -0.35 2.19
C ASN A 77 10.88 -0.14 0.92
N PRO A 78 10.81 1.09 0.36
CA PRO A 78 9.98 1.39 -0.81
C PRO A 78 10.28 0.56 -2.06
N ALA A 79 11.55 0.23 -2.32
CA ALA A 79 11.90 -0.62 -3.47
C ALA A 79 11.41 -2.06 -3.28
N VAL A 80 11.45 -2.57 -2.04
CA VAL A 80 10.88 -3.88 -1.68
C VAL A 80 9.36 -3.85 -1.85
N VAL A 81 8.70 -2.79 -1.37
CA VAL A 81 7.24 -2.61 -1.57
C VAL A 81 6.88 -2.56 -3.04
N ALA A 82 7.67 -1.86 -3.87
CA ALA A 82 7.47 -1.82 -5.31
C ALA A 82 7.55 -3.22 -5.95
N LYS A 83 8.50 -4.07 -5.51
CA LYS A 83 8.58 -5.46 -5.97
C LYS A 83 7.39 -6.30 -5.49
N MET A 84 6.99 -6.14 -4.23
CA MET A 84 5.81 -6.82 -3.68
C MET A 84 4.54 -6.42 -4.45
N ALA A 85 4.42 -5.14 -4.79
CA ALA A 85 3.26 -4.59 -5.52
C ALA A 85 3.19 -5.14 -6.96
N GLU A 86 4.31 -5.16 -7.69
CA GLU A 86 4.36 -5.79 -9.01
C GLU A 86 3.90 -7.25 -8.94
N THR A 87 4.40 -7.99 -7.96
CA THR A 87 4.08 -9.41 -7.80
C THR A 87 2.60 -9.63 -7.48
N LEU A 88 2.05 -8.91 -6.50
CA LEU A 88 0.63 -9.03 -6.14
C LEU A 88 -0.29 -8.60 -7.29
N ASP A 89 0.04 -7.52 -7.96
CA ASP A 89 -0.72 -7.03 -9.11
C ASP A 89 -0.75 -8.07 -10.24
N ARG A 90 0.40 -8.63 -10.59
CA ARG A 90 0.52 -9.70 -11.60
C ARG A 90 -0.27 -10.95 -11.23
N LEU A 91 -0.10 -11.45 -10.00
CA LEU A 91 -0.78 -12.67 -9.52
C LEU A 91 -2.29 -12.47 -9.41
N SER A 92 -2.74 -11.27 -9.09
CA SER A 92 -4.16 -10.93 -9.01
C SER A 92 -4.81 -10.57 -10.35
N GLY A 93 -4.05 -10.49 -11.45
CA GLY A 93 -4.57 -10.07 -12.76
C GLY A 93 -4.89 -8.58 -12.84
N GLY A 94 -4.07 -7.72 -12.21
CA GLY A 94 -4.20 -6.27 -12.31
C GLY A 94 -5.17 -5.64 -11.31
N ARG A 95 -5.35 -6.26 -10.15
CA ARG A 95 -6.35 -5.82 -9.17
C ARG A 95 -5.78 -5.03 -7.99
N LEU A 96 -4.48 -4.74 -7.97
CA LEU A 96 -3.89 -3.95 -6.91
C LEU A 96 -4.07 -2.45 -7.14
N VAL A 97 -4.46 -1.73 -6.09
CA VAL A 97 -4.23 -0.29 -5.95
C VAL A 97 -3.29 -0.09 -4.76
N LEU A 98 -2.12 0.47 -4.98
CA LEU A 98 -1.12 0.65 -3.93
C LEU A 98 -1.42 1.89 -3.10
N GLY A 99 -2.10 1.73 -1.96
CA GLY A 99 -2.33 2.80 -1.01
C GLY A 99 -1.14 3.00 -0.07
N LEU A 100 -0.56 4.20 -0.02
CA LEU A 100 0.60 4.57 0.79
C LEU A 100 0.25 5.69 1.77
N GLY A 101 0.90 5.70 2.94
CA GLY A 101 0.77 6.74 3.93
C GLY A 101 2.04 6.96 4.74
N GLY A 102 2.17 8.13 5.38
CA GLY A 102 3.34 8.47 6.18
C GLY A 102 3.43 7.73 7.52
N GLY A 103 2.38 7.01 7.92
CA GLY A 103 2.25 6.44 9.26
C GLY A 103 1.98 7.51 10.32
N TYR A 104 1.06 7.28 11.25
CA TYR A 104 0.75 8.28 12.27
C TYR A 104 1.05 7.80 13.70
N ALA A 105 1.00 6.50 13.95
CA ALA A 105 1.17 5.91 15.27
C ALA A 105 2.66 5.70 15.60
N ASP A 106 3.32 6.74 16.11
CA ASP A 106 4.77 6.71 16.44
C ASP A 106 5.11 5.65 17.50
N GLU A 107 4.16 5.25 18.32
CA GLU A 107 4.30 4.16 19.29
C GLU A 107 4.52 2.80 18.60
N GLU A 108 3.87 2.55 17.47
CA GLU A 108 4.05 1.32 16.69
C GLU A 108 5.47 1.25 16.12
N PHE A 109 6.00 2.38 15.60
CA PHE A 109 7.37 2.43 15.09
C PHE A 109 8.38 2.13 16.20
N ARG A 110 8.20 2.74 17.38
CA ARG A 110 9.09 2.47 18.53
C ARG A 110 9.01 1.01 18.98
N ALA A 111 7.81 0.45 19.04
CA ALA A 111 7.60 -0.94 19.45
C ALA A 111 8.32 -1.95 18.54
N PHE A 112 8.43 -1.64 17.25
CA PHE A 112 9.15 -2.47 16.26
C PHE A 112 10.58 -2.04 16.00
N GLY A 113 11.16 -1.15 16.83
CA GLY A 113 12.53 -0.68 16.67
C GLY A 113 12.79 0.20 15.45
N LEU A 114 11.73 0.77 14.88
CA LEU A 114 11.82 1.67 13.75
C LEU A 114 11.99 3.12 14.20
N PRO A 115 12.73 3.95 13.46
CA PRO A 115 12.93 5.34 13.84
C PRO A 115 11.63 6.13 13.76
N ALA A 116 11.33 6.92 14.80
CA ALA A 116 10.26 7.91 14.75
C ALA A 116 10.54 8.92 13.63
N ARG A 117 9.51 9.33 12.92
CA ARG A 117 9.59 10.26 11.79
C ARG A 117 8.90 11.58 12.13
N THR A 118 9.56 12.70 11.84
CA THR A 118 8.91 13.99 11.92
C THR A 118 7.78 14.10 10.89
N PRO A 119 6.80 15.02 11.06
CA PRO A 119 5.78 15.25 10.04
C PRO A 119 6.36 15.54 8.65
N ARG A 120 7.48 16.26 8.60
CA ARG A 120 8.23 16.49 7.36
C ARG A 120 8.76 15.18 6.76
N ASP A 121 9.39 14.32 7.58
CA ASP A 121 9.93 13.04 7.12
C ASP A 121 8.83 12.13 6.58
N LYS A 122 7.65 12.15 7.20
CA LYS A 122 6.50 11.35 6.73
C LYS A 122 6.07 11.77 5.33
N VAL A 123 6.01 13.07 5.05
CA VAL A 123 5.65 13.60 3.71
C VAL A 123 6.76 13.34 2.69
N ASP A 124 8.02 13.64 3.04
CA ASP A 124 9.17 13.39 2.15
C ASP A 124 9.28 11.90 1.84
N GLY A 125 9.09 11.03 2.85
CA GLY A 125 9.14 9.59 2.66
C GLY A 125 8.07 9.05 1.70
N MET A 126 6.86 9.59 1.73
CA MET A 126 5.82 9.23 0.76
C MET A 126 6.21 9.68 -0.66
N GLU A 127 6.71 10.91 -0.82
CA GLU A 127 7.18 11.40 -2.12
C GLU A 127 8.31 10.53 -2.68
N GLU A 128 9.32 10.23 -1.86
CA GLU A 128 10.44 9.38 -2.25
C GLU A 128 9.98 7.95 -2.60
N ALA A 129 9.05 7.38 -1.81
CA ALA A 129 8.50 6.05 -2.07
C ALA A 129 7.79 5.95 -3.42
N ILE A 130 6.99 6.95 -3.79
CA ILE A 130 6.34 6.99 -5.11
C ILE A 130 7.39 7.08 -6.23
N ARG A 131 8.39 7.95 -6.08
CA ARG A 131 9.45 8.12 -7.08
C ARG A 131 10.24 6.82 -7.26
N ILE A 132 10.58 6.15 -6.17
CA ILE A 132 11.26 4.84 -6.20
C ILE A 132 10.38 3.80 -6.90
N ALA A 133 9.11 3.67 -6.50
CA ALA A 133 8.20 2.70 -7.11
C ALA A 133 8.07 2.93 -8.62
N ARG A 134 7.79 4.17 -9.03
CA ARG A 134 7.67 4.51 -10.46
C ARG A 134 8.95 4.26 -11.23
N GLY A 135 10.13 4.63 -10.67
CA GLY A 135 11.43 4.42 -11.29
C GLY A 135 11.76 2.94 -11.50
N VAL A 136 11.65 2.11 -10.45
CA VAL A 136 11.95 0.68 -10.56
C VAL A 136 10.94 -0.09 -11.44
N TRP A 137 9.74 0.44 -11.64
CA TRP A 137 8.74 -0.15 -12.55
C TRP A 137 8.94 0.25 -14.01
N SER A 138 9.57 1.39 -14.30
CA SER A 138 9.70 1.92 -15.67
C SER A 138 11.10 1.77 -16.27
N GLU A 139 12.14 1.77 -15.43
CA GLU A 139 13.53 1.77 -15.89
C GLU A 139 14.15 0.37 -15.76
N PRO A 140 15.02 -0.05 -16.70
CA PRO A 140 15.72 -1.34 -16.59
C PRO A 140 16.57 -1.43 -15.32
N GLU A 141 17.15 -0.30 -14.93
CA GLU A 141 17.97 -0.11 -13.75
C GLU A 141 17.72 1.29 -13.20
N PHE A 142 17.48 1.39 -11.91
CA PHE A 142 17.10 2.63 -11.27
C PHE A 142 17.93 2.93 -10.04
N SER A 143 18.59 4.09 -10.04
CA SER A 143 19.27 4.66 -8.87
C SER A 143 18.55 5.90 -8.40
N PHE A 144 18.36 6.00 -7.09
CA PHE A 144 17.70 7.13 -6.46
C PHE A 144 18.45 7.55 -5.20
N GLN A 145 18.71 8.85 -5.05
CA GLN A 145 19.32 9.42 -3.88
C GLN A 145 18.36 10.42 -3.26
N GLY A 146 17.58 9.95 -2.29
CA GLY A 146 16.69 10.77 -1.49
C GLY A 146 17.28 11.18 -0.15
N ARG A 147 16.47 11.84 0.65
CA ARG A 147 16.83 12.21 2.03
C ARG A 147 16.65 11.04 3.01
N LEU A 148 15.66 10.20 2.78
CA LEU A 148 15.25 9.09 3.64
C LEU A 148 15.53 7.73 3.03
N TYR A 149 15.41 7.62 1.72
CA TYR A 149 15.60 6.38 0.99
C TYR A 149 16.57 6.54 -0.16
N ARG A 150 17.24 5.46 -0.47
CA ARG A 150 18.12 5.38 -1.65
C ARG A 150 18.02 4.01 -2.29
N THR A 151 18.25 3.98 -3.59
CA THR A 151 18.50 2.75 -4.34
C THR A 151 19.76 2.92 -5.17
N GLU A 152 20.44 1.84 -5.44
CA GLU A 152 21.65 1.81 -6.27
C GLU A 152 21.49 0.66 -7.25
N GLU A 153 21.46 0.98 -8.54
CA GLU A 153 21.30 0.02 -9.64
C GLU A 153 20.17 -1.01 -9.44
N ALA A 154 19.08 -0.57 -8.82
CA ALA A 154 17.97 -1.46 -8.49
C ALA A 154 17.27 -1.95 -9.76
N ARG A 155 17.11 -3.27 -9.88
CA ARG A 155 16.42 -3.92 -10.97
C ARG A 155 15.24 -4.69 -10.43
N VAL A 156 14.06 -4.35 -10.88
CA VAL A 156 12.79 -5.04 -10.54
C VAL A 156 12.25 -5.68 -11.81
N GLU A 157 12.30 -7.00 -11.86
CA GLU A 157 11.79 -7.80 -12.97
C GLU A 157 10.82 -8.87 -12.44
N PRO A 158 9.76 -9.20 -13.23
CA PRO A 158 9.34 -8.50 -14.44
C PRO A 158 8.80 -7.09 -14.15
N LYS A 159 8.72 -6.24 -15.17
CA LYS A 159 8.05 -4.94 -15.03
C LYS A 159 6.53 -5.14 -14.93
N PRO A 160 5.79 -4.23 -14.25
CA PRO A 160 4.33 -4.26 -14.27
C PRO A 160 3.79 -4.31 -15.70
N ALA A 161 2.78 -5.15 -15.94
CA ALA A 161 2.15 -5.27 -17.25
C ALA A 161 1.33 -4.03 -17.65
N HIS A 162 0.96 -3.21 -16.65
CA HIS A 162 0.22 -1.95 -16.80
C HIS A 162 0.58 -1.02 -15.62
N ARG A 163 0.08 0.19 -15.66
CA ARG A 163 0.30 1.17 -14.58
C ARG A 163 -0.44 0.73 -13.30
N ILE A 164 0.28 0.41 -12.24
CA ILE A 164 -0.28 0.18 -10.91
C ILE A 164 -0.69 1.55 -10.33
N PRO A 165 -1.99 1.76 -10.00
CA PRO A 165 -2.42 3.01 -9.38
C PRO A 165 -1.81 3.18 -7.98
N ILE A 166 -1.39 4.40 -7.64
CA ILE A 166 -0.91 4.76 -6.30
C ILE A 166 -1.87 5.77 -5.69
N TRP A 167 -2.44 5.43 -4.54
CA TRP A 167 -3.26 6.33 -3.72
C TRP A 167 -2.49 6.76 -2.48
N LEU A 168 -2.76 7.97 -1.99
CA LEU A 168 -2.16 8.49 -0.76
C LEU A 168 -3.20 8.77 0.32
N GLY A 169 -2.97 8.25 1.53
CA GLY A 169 -3.66 8.70 2.73
C GLY A 169 -2.96 9.92 3.31
N THR A 170 -3.47 11.11 3.03
CA THR A 170 -2.82 12.38 3.37
C THR A 170 -3.74 13.38 4.03
N TYR A 171 -3.15 14.19 4.93
CA TYR A 171 -3.77 15.34 5.57
C TYR A 171 -2.80 16.52 5.52
N GLY A 172 -3.32 17.72 5.38
CA GLY A 172 -2.55 18.96 5.35
C GLY A 172 -1.96 19.30 3.98
N ASP A 173 -1.79 20.60 3.76
CA ASP A 173 -1.54 21.19 2.42
C ASP A 173 -0.32 20.63 1.70
N ARG A 174 0.79 20.44 2.42
CA ARG A 174 2.02 19.93 1.82
C ARG A 174 1.83 18.50 1.29
N ALA A 175 1.18 17.63 2.06
CA ALA A 175 0.92 16.25 1.67
C ALA A 175 -0.11 16.18 0.53
N LEU A 176 -1.16 16.98 0.58
CA LEU A 176 -2.13 17.12 -0.52
C LEU A 176 -1.45 17.60 -1.81
N GLY A 177 -0.46 18.53 -1.68
CA GLY A 177 0.35 18.95 -2.82
C GLY A 177 1.18 17.82 -3.44
N VAL A 178 1.70 16.88 -2.63
CA VAL A 178 2.37 15.66 -3.14
C VAL A 178 1.37 14.75 -3.85
N THR A 179 0.18 14.53 -3.24
CA THR A 179 -0.90 13.74 -3.85
C THR A 179 -1.24 14.25 -5.24
N GLY A 180 -1.55 15.53 -5.35
CA GLY A 180 -1.96 16.14 -6.64
C GLY A 180 -0.90 16.12 -7.73
N ARG A 181 0.39 16.01 -7.38
CA ARG A 181 1.48 15.95 -8.37
C ARG A 181 1.88 14.53 -8.77
N LEU A 182 1.80 13.57 -7.88
CA LEU A 182 2.47 12.27 -8.05
C LEU A 182 1.55 11.05 -7.92
N ALA A 183 0.44 11.17 -7.21
CA ALA A 183 -0.48 10.05 -6.98
C ALA A 183 -1.61 10.02 -8.03
N ASP A 184 -2.30 8.90 -8.08
CA ASP A 184 -3.48 8.70 -8.94
C ASP A 184 -4.79 8.94 -8.16
N GLY A 185 -4.70 9.05 -6.82
CA GLY A 185 -5.81 9.33 -5.92
C GLY A 185 -5.38 9.56 -4.48
#